data_c2e4c68288ab5dba556f025ecd764a04
#
_entry.id   c2e4c68288ab5dba556f025ecd764a04
#
_cell.length_a   1.000
_cell.length_b   1.000
_cell.length_c   1.000
_cell.angle_alpha   90.00
_cell.angle_beta   90.00
_cell.angle_gamma   90.00
#
_symmetry.space_group_name_H-M   'P 1'
#
loop_
_entity.id
_entity.type
_entity.pdbx_description
1 polymer ?
#
loop_
_entity_poly.entity_id
_entity_poly.type
_entity_poly.pdbx_seq_one_letter_code
_entity_poly.pdbx_strand_id
1 'polypeptide(L)'
;MLMISMPRTRLMGMCSLLISLSRRVQDTPELLYEFREMGAVLQINKGSVFGRFGEEAERTARFLLENRLAGCVASDAHGADYRTTDMRPVRQFLEERYGEAYAQLLVKVNPRRILEDRQIFYEPSPERKRKRRWFL
;
A
#
# COMPACT_ATOMS: atom_id res chain seq x y z
N MET A 1 -3.15 9.56 -3.19
CA MET A 1 -1.71 9.62 -3.51
C MET A 1 -1.07 8.31 -3.08
N LEU A 2 -0.40 7.65 -3.97
CA LEU A 2 0.34 6.41 -3.71
C LEU A 2 1.81 6.78 -3.53
N MET A 3 2.43 6.32 -2.46
CA MET A 3 3.88 6.45 -2.26
C MET A 3 4.55 5.10 -2.49
N ILE A 4 5.64 5.11 -3.23
CA ILE A 4 6.52 3.96 -3.38
C ILE A 4 7.82 4.30 -2.66
N SER A 5 8.19 3.48 -1.68
CA SER A 5 9.45 3.58 -0.96
C SER A 5 10.29 2.34 -1.25
N MET A 6 11.56 2.54 -1.53
CA MET A 6 12.51 1.43 -1.69
C MET A 6 13.34 1.28 -0.42
N PRO A 7 13.46 0.08 0.15
CA PRO A 7 14.33 -0.16 1.29
C PRO A 7 15.80 0.04 0.88
N ARG A 8 16.56 0.61 1.81
CA ARG A 8 18.02 0.76 1.64
C ARG A 8 18.70 -0.61 1.63
N THR A 9 19.09 -1.10 0.47
CA THR A 9 20.22 -2.03 0.40
C THR A 9 21.50 -1.21 0.30
N ARG A 10 22.23 -1.12 1.38
CA ARG A 10 23.67 -0.77 1.57
C ARG A 10 24.24 0.50 0.97
N LEU A 11 23.62 1.24 0.09
CA LEU A 11 24.10 2.57 -0.33
C LEU A 11 22.96 3.37 -0.99
N MET A 12 22.73 4.56 -0.47
CA MET A 12 21.85 5.61 -0.99
C MET A 12 20.39 5.59 -0.56
N GLY A 13 20.10 6.60 0.16
CA GLY A 13 18.91 7.35 0.44
C GLY A 13 17.56 6.77 0.02
N MET A 14 16.66 6.77 0.96
CA MET A 14 15.24 6.52 0.77
C MET A 14 14.72 7.40 -0.40
N CYS A 15 14.62 6.83 -1.60
CA CYS A 15 13.95 7.48 -2.70
C CYS A 15 12.45 7.24 -2.54
N SER A 16 11.78 8.15 -1.86
CA SER A 16 10.31 8.19 -1.87
C SER A 16 9.88 8.66 -3.26
N LEU A 17 9.62 7.73 -4.17
CA LEU A 17 9.01 8.06 -5.42
C LEU A 17 7.52 8.32 -5.16
N LEU A 18 7.16 9.60 -5.02
CA LEU A 18 5.77 10.06 -5.09
C LEU A 18 5.28 9.77 -6.52
N ILE A 19 4.73 8.59 -6.72
CA ILE A 19 3.92 8.36 -7.90
C ILE A 19 2.57 9.03 -7.63
N SER A 20 2.49 10.30 -7.99
CA SER A 20 1.21 10.84 -8.45
C SER A 20 0.76 9.84 -9.50
N LEU A 21 -0.40 9.21 -9.25
CA LEU A 21 -0.97 8.20 -10.14
C LEU A 21 -0.97 8.74 -11.56
N SER A 22 0.11 8.49 -12.28
CA SER A 22 0.13 8.77 -13.70
C SER A 22 -0.92 7.87 -14.34
N ARG A 23 -1.61 8.34 -15.36
CA ARG A 23 -2.53 7.53 -16.17
C ARG A 23 -1.95 6.15 -16.50
N ARG A 24 -0.62 6.06 -16.64
CA ARG A 24 0.08 4.79 -16.90
C ARG A 24 -0.13 3.70 -15.87
N VAL A 25 -0.19 4.03 -14.56
CA VAL A 25 -0.45 3.03 -13.51
C VAL A 25 -1.92 2.61 -13.50
N GLN A 26 -2.81 3.52 -13.89
CA GLN A 26 -4.24 3.23 -14.03
C GLN A 26 -4.53 2.34 -15.23
N ASP A 27 -3.82 2.57 -16.34
CA ASP A 27 -3.96 1.81 -17.57
C ASP A 27 -3.25 0.43 -17.51
N THR A 28 -2.25 0.29 -16.64
CA THR A 28 -1.43 -0.92 -16.53
C THR A 28 -1.14 -1.24 -15.05
N PRO A 29 -2.14 -1.77 -14.32
CA PRO A 29 -1.97 -2.11 -12.90
C PRO A 29 -0.90 -3.20 -12.66
N GLU A 30 -0.53 -3.95 -13.68
CA GLU A 30 0.58 -4.91 -13.65
C GLU A 30 1.92 -4.28 -13.26
N LEU A 31 2.14 -3.01 -13.58
CA LEU A 31 3.35 -2.27 -13.17
C LEU A 31 3.52 -2.24 -11.64
N LEU A 32 2.44 -2.30 -10.87
CA LEU A 32 2.50 -2.35 -9.41
C LEU A 32 3.12 -3.66 -8.89
N TYR A 33 2.91 -4.76 -9.61
CA TYR A 33 3.59 -6.03 -9.29
C TYR A 33 5.09 -5.93 -9.57
N GLU A 34 5.47 -5.34 -10.70
CA GLU A 34 6.88 -5.15 -11.08
C GLU A 34 7.60 -4.27 -10.06
N PHE A 35 7.01 -3.14 -9.66
CA PHE A 35 7.59 -2.29 -8.60
C PHE A 35 7.79 -3.05 -7.30
N ARG A 36 6.82 -3.86 -6.89
CA ARG A 36 6.96 -4.68 -5.70
C ARG A 36 8.07 -5.73 -5.84
N GLU A 37 8.20 -6.37 -7.01
CA GLU A 37 9.26 -7.35 -7.27
C GLU A 37 10.66 -6.69 -7.26
N MET A 38 10.76 -5.43 -7.64
CA MET A 38 11.97 -4.61 -7.50
C MET A 38 12.24 -4.16 -6.04
N GLY A 39 11.40 -4.56 -5.08
CA GLY A 39 11.57 -4.22 -3.67
C GLY A 39 10.89 -2.91 -3.25
N ALA A 40 10.08 -2.30 -4.09
CA ALA A 40 9.35 -1.09 -3.72
C ALA A 40 8.27 -1.37 -2.68
N VAL A 41 8.12 -0.46 -1.72
CA VAL A 41 7.02 -0.47 -0.75
C VAL A 41 5.90 0.43 -1.22
N LEU A 42 4.74 -0.16 -1.48
CA LEU A 42 3.55 0.55 -1.95
C LEU A 42 2.74 1.04 -0.75
N GLN A 43 2.77 2.33 -0.49
CA GLN A 43 2.02 2.95 0.59
C GLN A 43 0.70 3.51 0.08
N ILE A 44 -0.37 3.25 0.82
CA ILE A 44 -1.71 3.84 0.60
C ILE A 44 -1.96 4.93 1.65
N ASN A 45 -2.42 6.09 1.23
CA ASN A 45 -2.92 7.09 2.16
C ASN A 45 -4.35 6.73 2.58
N LYS A 46 -4.68 6.85 3.88
CA LYS A 46 -6.04 6.55 4.37
C LYS A 46 -7.15 7.30 3.64
N GLY A 47 -6.87 8.52 3.19
CA GLY A 47 -7.82 9.32 2.41
C GLY A 47 -8.17 8.70 1.06
N SER A 48 -7.25 7.96 0.43
CA SER A 48 -7.52 7.24 -0.82
C SER A 48 -8.49 6.08 -0.61
N VAL A 49 -8.44 5.42 0.54
CA VAL A 49 -9.36 4.32 0.88
C VAL A 49 -10.81 4.80 0.94
N PHE A 50 -11.02 6.05 1.34
CA PHE A 50 -12.34 6.69 1.49
C PHE A 50 -12.72 7.64 0.34
N GLY A 51 -12.04 7.55 -0.80
CA GLY A 51 -12.36 8.36 -1.98
C GLY A 51 -12.06 9.86 -1.85
N ARG A 52 -11.36 10.31 -0.80
CA ARG A 52 -11.07 11.74 -0.57
C ARG A 52 -10.20 12.39 -1.64
N PHE A 53 -9.48 11.59 -2.40
CA PHE A 53 -8.61 12.03 -3.50
C PHE A 53 -9.17 11.67 -4.88
N GLY A 54 -10.49 11.40 -4.95
CA GLY A 54 -11.20 11.05 -6.17
C GLY A 54 -11.30 9.55 -6.43
N GLU A 55 -12.17 9.17 -7.35
CA GLU A 55 -12.51 7.78 -7.67
C GLU A 55 -11.31 6.97 -8.16
N GLU A 56 -10.40 7.57 -8.89
CA GLU A 56 -9.20 6.88 -9.40
C GLU A 56 -8.27 6.46 -8.28
N ALA A 57 -8.06 7.34 -7.29
CA ALA A 57 -7.24 7.04 -6.12
C ALA A 57 -7.88 5.95 -5.27
N GLU A 58 -9.21 5.96 -5.15
CA GLU A 58 -9.97 4.93 -4.44
C GLU A 58 -9.85 3.57 -5.15
N ARG A 59 -10.06 3.54 -6.48
CA ARG A 59 -9.93 2.30 -7.27
C ARG A 59 -8.54 1.69 -7.14
N THR A 60 -7.50 2.52 -7.21
CA THR A 60 -6.12 2.04 -7.05
C THR A 60 -5.85 1.53 -5.64
N ALA A 61 -6.31 2.24 -4.61
CA ALA A 61 -6.18 1.79 -3.23
C ALA A 61 -6.87 0.43 -3.04
N ARG A 62 -8.08 0.28 -3.56
CA ARG A 62 -8.83 -0.98 -3.54
C ARG A 62 -8.10 -2.11 -4.26
N PHE A 63 -7.60 -1.84 -5.46
CA PHE A 63 -6.80 -2.81 -6.22
C PHE A 63 -5.58 -3.31 -5.43
N LEU A 64 -4.83 -2.39 -4.80
CA LEU A 64 -3.66 -2.75 -3.98
C LEU A 64 -4.04 -3.61 -2.77
N LEU A 65 -5.14 -3.29 -2.11
CA LEU A 65 -5.62 -4.04 -0.94
C LEU A 65 -6.11 -5.44 -1.34
N GLU A 66 -6.93 -5.54 -2.38
CA GLU A 66 -7.50 -6.81 -2.85
C GLU A 66 -6.43 -7.78 -3.35
N ASN A 67 -5.39 -7.25 -4.00
CA ASN A 67 -4.28 -8.05 -4.53
C ASN A 67 -3.11 -8.23 -3.55
N ARG A 68 -3.25 -7.77 -2.29
CA ARG A 68 -2.22 -7.89 -1.25
C ARG A 68 -0.88 -7.25 -1.67
N LEU A 69 -0.94 -6.17 -2.45
CA LEU A 69 0.22 -5.44 -2.93
C LEU A 69 0.62 -4.28 -2.00
N ALA A 70 -0.31 -3.81 -1.17
CA ALA A 70 -0.04 -2.74 -0.21
C ALA A 70 1.01 -3.18 0.81
N GLY A 71 2.00 -2.34 1.03
CA GLY A 71 3.03 -2.52 2.06
C GLY A 71 2.64 -1.86 3.38
N CYS A 72 1.98 -0.70 3.34
CA CYS A 72 1.46 -0.02 4.52
C CYS A 72 0.35 0.96 4.17
N VAL A 73 -0.41 1.37 5.20
CA VAL A 73 -1.38 2.46 5.12
C VAL A 73 -0.95 3.56 6.09
N ALA A 74 -0.87 4.80 5.59
CA ALA A 74 -0.46 5.96 6.36
C ALA A 74 -1.56 7.02 6.46
N SER A 75 -1.46 7.87 7.49
CA SER A 75 -2.41 8.96 7.71
C SER A 75 -2.28 10.07 6.66
N ASP A 76 -1.08 10.30 6.20
CA ASP A 76 -0.73 11.48 5.39
C ASP A 76 -1.26 12.77 6.04
N ALA A 77 -1.04 12.90 7.35
CA ALA A 77 -1.58 13.96 8.18
C ALA A 77 -0.90 15.30 7.87
N HIS A 78 -1.73 16.36 7.71
CA HIS A 78 -1.28 17.72 7.45
C HIS A 78 -1.94 18.76 8.38
N GLY A 79 -2.74 18.33 9.36
CA GLY A 79 -3.43 19.20 10.28
C GLY A 79 -4.17 18.46 11.38
N ALA A 80 -4.68 19.23 12.35
CA ALA A 80 -5.41 18.68 13.50
C ALA A 80 -6.85 18.29 13.16
N ASP A 81 -7.51 19.07 12.30
CA ASP A 81 -8.94 18.92 12.01
C ASP A 81 -9.19 18.24 10.66
N TYR A 82 -8.32 18.49 9.70
CA TYR A 82 -8.41 17.93 8.36
C TYR A 82 -7.13 17.14 8.05
N ARG A 83 -7.27 15.90 7.54
CA ARG A 83 -6.16 14.94 7.32
C ARG A 83 -5.41 14.66 8.64
N THR A 84 -6.18 14.22 9.64
CA THR A 84 -5.68 13.93 11.00
C THR A 84 -4.82 12.68 11.06
N THR A 85 -4.09 12.50 12.15
CA THR A 85 -3.32 11.28 12.45
C THR A 85 -4.19 10.09 12.86
N ASP A 86 -5.50 10.29 13.08
CA ASP A 86 -6.40 9.21 13.52
C ASP A 86 -6.51 8.10 12.47
N MET A 87 -5.99 6.93 12.82
CA MET A 87 -6.00 5.71 11.99
C MET A 87 -7.13 4.75 12.33
N ARG A 88 -7.93 5.02 13.37
CA ARG A 88 -9.01 4.12 13.80
C ARG A 88 -10.03 3.82 12.72
N PRO A 89 -10.56 4.80 11.96
CA PRO A 89 -11.55 4.53 10.93
C PRO A 89 -11.02 3.64 9.81
N VAL A 90 -9.80 3.88 9.34
CA VAL A 90 -9.21 3.05 8.27
C VAL A 90 -8.83 1.67 8.78
N ARG A 91 -8.39 1.56 10.04
CA ARG A 91 -8.12 0.26 10.66
C ARG A 91 -9.39 -0.57 10.73
N GLN A 92 -10.49 -0.02 11.25
CA GLN A 92 -11.77 -0.71 11.33
C GLN A 92 -12.25 -1.17 9.94
N PHE A 93 -12.22 -0.29 8.94
CA PHE A 93 -12.57 -0.64 7.55
C PHE A 93 -11.73 -1.81 7.02
N LEU A 94 -10.42 -1.80 7.28
CA LEU A 94 -9.52 -2.88 6.85
C LEU A 94 -9.82 -4.20 7.57
N GLU A 95 -10.09 -4.15 8.89
CA GLU A 95 -10.46 -5.32 9.69
C GLU A 95 -11.74 -5.98 9.18
N GLU A 96 -12.78 -5.18 8.95
CA GLU A 96 -14.09 -5.66 8.48
C GLU A 96 -14.03 -6.24 7.06
N ARG A 97 -13.24 -5.63 6.17
CA ARG A 97 -13.24 -5.99 4.74
C ARG A 97 -12.16 -7.00 4.36
N TYR A 98 -11.02 -6.96 5.00
CA TYR A 98 -9.83 -7.74 4.62
C TYR A 98 -9.29 -8.63 5.74
N GLY A 99 -9.82 -8.52 6.95
CA GLY A 99 -9.45 -9.29 8.12
C GLY A 99 -8.44 -8.58 9.03
N GLU A 100 -8.51 -8.91 10.32
CA GLU A 100 -7.73 -8.29 11.39
C GLU A 100 -6.22 -8.43 11.17
N ALA A 101 -5.74 -9.60 10.77
CA ALA A 101 -4.33 -9.86 10.57
C ALA A 101 -3.73 -8.94 9.50
N TYR A 102 -4.43 -8.76 8.37
CA TYR A 102 -4.00 -7.88 7.30
C TYR A 102 -4.07 -6.40 7.70
N ALA A 103 -5.12 -5.99 8.39
CA ALA A 103 -5.23 -4.64 8.93
C ALA A 103 -4.06 -4.31 9.87
N GLN A 104 -3.75 -5.18 10.82
CA GLN A 104 -2.60 -5.02 11.72
C GLN A 104 -1.27 -4.96 10.97
N LEU A 105 -1.11 -5.81 9.96
CA LEU A 105 0.09 -5.80 9.12
C LEU A 105 0.32 -4.43 8.49
N LEU A 106 -0.73 -3.83 7.90
CA LEU A 106 -0.64 -2.58 7.15
C LEU A 106 -0.52 -1.33 8.02
N VAL A 107 -1.19 -1.29 9.18
CA VAL A 107 -1.26 -0.06 10.00
C VAL A 107 -0.30 -0.07 11.20
N LYS A 108 0.27 -1.21 11.57
CA LYS A 108 1.11 -1.33 12.76
C LYS A 108 2.44 -2.04 12.48
N VAL A 109 2.40 -3.27 11.98
CA VAL A 109 3.61 -4.10 11.86
C VAL A 109 4.56 -3.53 10.81
N ASN A 110 4.11 -3.35 9.58
CA ASN A 110 4.95 -2.86 8.49
C ASN A 110 5.40 -1.42 8.68
N PRO A 111 4.55 -0.45 9.11
CA PRO A 111 5.02 0.89 9.43
C PRO A 111 6.16 0.90 10.45
N ARG A 112 6.06 0.09 11.52
CA ARG A 112 7.13 -0.03 12.50
C ARG A 112 8.41 -0.61 11.90
N ARG A 113 8.30 -1.64 11.07
CA ARG A 113 9.46 -2.25 10.38
C ARG A 113 10.14 -1.27 9.43
N ILE A 114 9.37 -0.42 8.74
CA ILE A 114 9.91 0.66 7.88
C ILE A 114 10.73 1.65 8.73
N LEU A 115 10.22 2.07 9.90
CA LEU A 115 10.94 2.96 10.81
C LEU A 115 12.22 2.34 11.37
N GLU A 116 12.24 1.01 11.55
CA GLU A 116 13.39 0.24 12.03
C GLU A 116 14.34 -0.19 10.88
N ASP A 117 14.13 0.28 9.66
CA ASP A 117 14.88 -0.11 8.44
C ASP A 117 14.93 -1.62 8.22
N ARG A 118 13.82 -2.30 8.51
CA ARG A 118 13.65 -3.75 8.40
C ARG A 118 12.75 -4.11 7.23
N GLN A 119 13.01 -5.27 6.63
CA GLN A 119 12.17 -5.79 5.56
C GLN A 119 10.72 -5.97 6.03
N ILE A 120 9.76 -5.47 5.25
CA ILE A 120 8.32 -5.60 5.53
C ILE A 120 7.79 -6.97 5.08
N PHE A 121 6.61 -7.30 5.61
CA PHE A 121 5.90 -8.53 5.26
C PHE A 121 4.76 -8.24 4.30
N TYR A 122 4.43 -9.24 3.48
CA TYR A 122 3.27 -9.23 2.60
C TYR A 122 2.49 -10.53 2.76
N GLU A 123 1.17 -10.45 2.67
CA GLU A 123 0.33 -11.63 2.50
C GLU A 123 0.42 -12.15 1.06
N PRO A 124 0.18 -13.46 0.82
CA PRO A 124 0.14 -14.02 -0.52
C PRO A 124 -0.95 -13.35 -1.39
N SER A 125 -0.58 -12.92 -2.60
CA SER A 125 -1.52 -12.34 -3.54
C SER A 125 -2.48 -13.41 -4.09
N PRO A 126 -3.80 -13.15 -4.09
CA PRO A 126 -4.80 -14.06 -4.67
C PRO A 126 -4.56 -14.37 -6.16
N GLU A 127 -4.13 -13.40 -6.94
CA GLU A 127 -3.88 -13.58 -8.38
C GLU A 127 -2.69 -14.49 -8.68
N ARG A 128 -1.61 -14.44 -7.88
CA ARG A 128 -0.47 -15.35 -8.07
C ARG A 128 -0.86 -16.81 -7.86
N LYS A 129 -1.84 -17.10 -6.99
CA LYS A 129 -2.37 -18.45 -6.81
C LYS A 129 -3.13 -18.93 -8.04
N ARG A 130 -3.85 -18.04 -8.75
CA ARG A 130 -4.57 -18.40 -9.99
C ARG A 130 -3.61 -18.70 -11.13
N LYS A 131 -2.60 -17.87 -11.40
CA LYS A 131 -1.63 -18.09 -12.50
C LYS A 131 -0.84 -19.40 -12.32
N ARG A 132 -0.44 -19.78 -11.10
CA ARG A 132 0.26 -21.05 -10.84
C ARG A 132 -0.62 -22.29 -11.09
N ARG A 133 -1.94 -22.20 -10.97
CA ARG A 133 -2.86 -23.34 -11.24
C ARG A 133 -3.08 -23.63 -12.72
N TRP A 134 -2.76 -22.68 -13.62
CA TRP A 134 -2.96 -22.86 -15.08
C TRP A 134 -1.73 -23.44 -15.80
N PHE A 135 -0.60 -23.57 -15.11
CA PHE A 135 0.64 -24.13 -15.68
C PHE A 135 1.00 -25.52 -15.09
N LEU A 136 0.07 -26.16 -14.42
CA LEU A 136 0.12 -27.54 -13.98
C LEU A 136 -0.96 -28.35 -14.66
#